data_8b73f694d81ed6819d35cbd795430737
#
_entry.id   8b73f694d81ed6819d35cbd795430737
#
_cell.length_a   1.000
_cell.length_b   1.000
_cell.length_c   1.000
_cell.angle_alpha   90.00
_cell.angle_beta   90.00
_cell.angle_gamma   90.00
#
_symmetry.space_group_name_H-M   'P 1'
#
loop_
_entity.id
_entity.type
_entity.pdbx_description
1 polymer ?
#
loop_
_entity_poly.entity_id
_entity_poly.type
_entity_poly.pdbx_seq_one_letter_code
_entity_poly.pdbx_strand_id
1 'polypeptide(L)' 'MSKISIKVDAIADAYGPEEAAKLLGKGEATIWRWIRSEKILVVRIGGRTLIPKKEIERLQKELASPAN' A
#
# COMPACT_ATOMS: atom_id res chain seq x y z
N MET A 1 11.16 -22.39 -3.84
CA MET A 1 10.37 -22.14 -3.47
C MET A 1 9.91 -21.43 -2.30
N SER A 2 10.65 -21.31 -1.24
CA SER A 2 10.20 -20.56 -0.11
C SER A 2 10.00 -19.09 -0.44
N LYS A 3 10.73 -18.60 -1.41
CA LYS A 3 10.51 -17.22 -1.79
C LYS A 3 9.12 -16.97 -2.31
N ILE A 4 8.61 -17.94 -3.03
CA ILE A 4 7.28 -17.79 -3.58
C ILE A 4 6.25 -17.78 -2.46
N SER A 5 6.46 -18.59 -1.45
CA SER A 5 5.54 -18.59 -0.33
C SER A 5 5.50 -17.25 0.37
N ILE A 6 6.65 -16.64 0.55
CA ILE A 6 6.69 -15.33 1.20
C ILE A 6 5.93 -14.32 0.38
N LYS A 7 6.07 -14.37 -0.92
CA LYS A 7 5.36 -13.43 -1.77
C LYS A 7 3.86 -13.64 -1.70
N VAL A 8 3.44 -14.89 -1.63
CA VAL A 8 2.02 -15.17 -1.54
C VAL A 8 1.46 -14.57 -0.27
N ASP A 9 2.18 -14.69 0.83
CA ASP A 9 1.73 -14.09 2.08
C ASP A 9 1.64 -12.59 1.96
N ALA A 10 2.62 -11.96 1.33
CA ALA A 10 2.60 -10.53 1.17
C ALA A 10 1.42 -10.09 0.32
N ILE A 11 1.08 -10.88 -0.69
CA ILE A 11 -0.04 -10.56 -1.54
C ILE A 11 -1.35 -10.69 -0.78
N ALA A 12 -1.45 -11.71 0.06
CA ALA A 12 -2.67 -11.94 0.83
C ALA A 12 -2.95 -10.78 1.77
N ASP A 13 -1.91 -10.09 2.20
CA ASP A 13 -2.06 -8.95 3.10
C ASP A 13 -1.87 -7.64 2.37
N ALA A 14 -2.34 -7.56 1.15
CA ALA A 14 -2.19 -6.34 0.36
C ALA A 14 -3.55 -5.79 -0.02
N TYR A 15 -3.60 -4.51 -0.30
CA TYR A 15 -4.84 -3.83 -0.62
C TYR A 15 -4.74 -3.09 -1.93
N GLY A 16 -5.86 -3.00 -2.63
CA GLY A 16 -5.91 -2.17 -3.82
C GLY A 16 -5.91 -0.69 -3.45
N PRO A 17 -5.71 0.18 -4.44
CA PRO A 17 -5.67 1.62 -4.15
C PRO A 17 -6.97 2.14 -3.54
N GLU A 18 -8.09 1.61 -3.94
CA GLU A 18 -9.36 2.06 -3.41
C GLU A 18 -9.49 1.73 -1.93
N GLU A 19 -9.13 0.52 -1.55
CA GLU A 19 -9.16 0.13 -0.16
C GLU A 19 -8.13 0.89 0.65
N ALA A 20 -6.95 1.10 0.08
CA ALA A 20 -5.90 1.84 0.77
C ALA A 20 -6.37 3.25 1.06
N ALA A 21 -7.09 3.86 0.13
CA ALA A 21 -7.61 5.19 0.34
C ALA A 21 -8.51 5.25 1.56
N LYS A 22 -9.38 4.26 1.69
CA LYS A 22 -10.28 4.22 2.84
C LYS A 22 -9.51 4.02 4.14
N LEU A 23 -8.52 3.14 4.12
CA LEU A 23 -7.75 2.86 5.32
C LEU A 23 -6.90 4.05 5.74
N LEU A 24 -6.48 4.87 4.79
CA LEU A 24 -5.65 6.02 5.09
C LEU A 24 -6.46 7.31 5.23
N GLY A 25 -7.75 7.25 4.98
CA GLY A 25 -8.59 8.43 5.07
C GLY A 25 -8.29 9.45 4.01
N LYS A 26 -7.92 9.00 2.82
CA LYS A 26 -7.58 9.86 1.71
C LYS A 26 -8.41 9.50 0.49
N GLY A 27 -8.42 10.38 -0.49
CA GLY A 27 -9.09 10.06 -1.74
C GLY A 27 -8.26 9.14 -2.59
N GLU A 28 -8.92 8.41 -3.48
CA GLU A 28 -8.20 7.47 -4.33
C GLU A 28 -7.21 8.19 -5.24
N ALA A 29 -7.56 9.37 -5.71
CA ALA A 29 -6.65 10.13 -6.57
C ALA A 29 -5.36 10.46 -5.84
N THR A 30 -5.45 10.74 -4.55
CA THR A 30 -4.26 11.01 -3.76
C THR A 30 -3.38 9.76 -3.66
N ILE A 31 -4.01 8.60 -3.49
CA ILE A 31 -3.25 7.36 -3.42
C ILE A 31 -2.51 7.11 -4.74
N TRP A 32 -3.18 7.33 -5.87
CA TRP A 32 -2.54 7.12 -7.15
C TRP A 32 -1.38 8.10 -7.38
N ARG A 33 -1.54 9.34 -6.91
CA ARG A 33 -0.48 10.31 -7.00
C ARG A 33 0.73 9.86 -6.17
N TRP A 34 0.47 9.34 -4.98
CA TRP A 34 1.54 8.86 -4.12
C TRP A 34 2.24 7.64 -4.73
N ILE A 35 1.49 6.80 -5.42
CA ILE A 35 2.08 5.66 -6.09
C ILE A 35 3.00 6.11 -7.21
N ARG A 36 2.56 7.08 -7.99
CA ARG A 36 3.37 7.57 -9.09
C ARG A 36 4.63 8.28 -8.61
N SER A 37 4.56 8.95 -7.49
CA SER A 37 5.72 9.65 -6.96
C SER A 37 6.58 8.74 -6.09
N GLU A 38 6.20 7.48 -6.00
CA GLU A 38 6.96 6.50 -5.24
C GLU A 38 6.99 6.78 -3.75
N LYS A 39 6.03 7.51 -3.26
CA LYS A 39 5.88 7.68 -1.83
C LYS A 39 5.38 6.40 -1.19
N ILE A 40 4.64 5.59 -1.93
CA ILE A 40 4.11 4.34 -1.46
C ILE A 40 4.73 3.22 -2.27
N LEU A 41 5.25 2.21 -1.59
CA LEU A 41 5.76 1.02 -2.26
C LEU A 41 4.59 0.13 -2.63
N VAL A 42 4.61 -0.41 -3.83
CA VAL A 42 3.52 -1.24 -4.29
C VAL A 42 4.06 -2.52 -4.89
N VAL A 43 3.18 -3.50 -4.99
CA VAL A 43 3.47 -4.77 -5.64
C VAL A 43 2.58 -4.84 -6.87
N ARG A 44 3.14 -5.18 -8.01
CA ARG A 44 2.37 -5.31 -9.23
C ARG A 44 2.30 -6.76 -9.65
N ILE A 45 1.09 -7.26 -9.76
CA ILE A 45 0.87 -8.65 -10.10
C ILE A 45 -0.22 -8.73 -11.14
N GLY A 46 0.09 -9.28 -12.30
CA GLY A 46 -0.91 -9.46 -13.34
C GLY A 46 -1.60 -8.17 -13.72
N GLY A 47 -0.87 -7.08 -13.76
CA GLY A 47 -1.46 -5.81 -14.12
C GLY A 47 -2.18 -5.11 -12.99
N ARG A 48 -2.24 -5.72 -11.81
CA ARG A 48 -2.89 -5.10 -10.67
C ARG A 48 -1.85 -4.47 -9.76
N THR A 49 -2.22 -3.35 -9.17
CA THR A 49 -1.36 -2.65 -8.23
C THR A 49 -1.89 -2.89 -6.83
N LEU A 50 -1.04 -3.44 -5.97
CA LEU A 50 -1.43 -3.77 -4.61
C LEU A 50 -0.49 -3.10 -3.62
N ILE A 51 -1.01 -2.65 -2.51
CA ILE A 51 -0.23 -1.97 -1.49
C ILE A 51 -0.13 -2.88 -0.29
N PRO A 52 1.08 -3.28 0.10
CA PRO A 52 1.25 -4.19 1.23
C PRO A 52 0.71 -3.61 2.53
N LYS A 53 0.23 -4.47 3.39
CA LYS A 53 -0.32 -4.03 4.66
C LYS A 53 0.69 -3.24 5.46
N LYS A 54 1.95 -3.63 5.44
CA LYS A 54 2.98 -2.91 6.17
C LYS A 54 3.12 -1.47 5.69
N GLU A 55 2.93 -1.27 4.40
CA GLU A 55 3.00 0.07 3.85
C GLU A 55 1.83 0.92 4.36
N ILE A 56 0.65 0.29 4.42
CA ILE A 56 -0.51 0.98 4.95
C ILE A 56 -0.25 1.38 6.41
N GLU A 57 0.28 0.46 7.20
CA GLU A 57 0.55 0.74 8.60
C GLU A 57 1.58 1.84 8.76
N ARG A 58 2.61 1.84 7.93
CA ARG A 58 3.62 2.88 7.98
C ARG A 58 3.02 4.25 7.70
N LEU A 59 2.18 4.32 6.68
CA LEU A 59 1.56 5.59 6.32
C LEU A 59 0.56 6.05 7.36
N GLN A 60 -0.17 5.11 7.96
CA GLN A 60 -1.08 5.48 9.02
C GLN A 60 -0.34 6.13 10.18
N LYS A 61 0.82 5.60 10.50
CA LYS A 61 1.62 6.21 11.55
C LYS A 61 2.10 7.59 11.18
N GLU A 62 2.57 7.75 9.95
CA GLU A 62 3.03 9.06 9.51
C GLU A 62 1.92 10.08 9.55
N LEU A 63 0.73 9.70 9.12
CA LEU A 63 -0.38 10.64 9.09
C LEU A 63 -0.89 10.95 10.49
N ALA A 64 -0.73 10.01 11.41
CA ALA A 64 -1.18 10.24 12.77
C ALA A 64 -0.18 11.03 13.59
N SER A 65 1.08 11.11 13.15
CA SER A 65 2.10 11.86 13.87
C SER A 65 2.64 12.94 12.99
N PRO A 66 1.86 13.93 12.73
CA PRO A 66 2.25 14.89 11.72
C PRO A 66 3.42 15.74 12.14
N ALA A 67 3.53 16.09 13.23
CA ALA A 67 4.41 17.08 13.48
C ALA A 67 5.71 16.72 13.79
N ASN A 68 5.90 15.89 13.92
CA ASN A 68 7.13 15.83 14.38
C ASN A 68 7.82 15.50 13.84
#